data_4fa5a37ebb8acdfde7477c684dae3929
#
_entry.id   4fa5a37ebb8acdfde7477c684dae3929
#
_cell.length_a   1.000
_cell.length_b   1.000
_cell.length_c   1.000
_cell.angle_alpha   90.00
_cell.angle_beta   90.00
_cell.angle_gamma   90.00
#
_symmetry.space_group_name_H-M   'P 1'
#
loop_
_entity.id
_entity.type
_entity.pdbx_description
1 polymer ?
#
loop_
_entity_poly.entity_id
_entity_poly.type
_entity_poly.pdbx_seq_one_letter_code
_entity_poly.pdbx_strand_id
1 'polypeptide(L)'
;MSLLDYTAVELAAKIKAGETTATEAMEAVIAQIEKSEDELNCYVTFDKEKALAAAKKADEDIKAGKLTGPLAGVPFAIKDNMCTEGMLTTCSSKILGNFVPTYTADAVERLQNAGAVIIGKTNMDEFAMGSTTETSAFGATKNPRNPEHVPGGSSGGSAAAVAANECFAALGSDTGGSIRQPASYCGVVGLKPTYGTVSRYGLIAYGSSLDQIGPLCKDVTDCATIMEAIAGKDDKDSTSIRRDDYSFTKALVDDVKGMRIGIPRDYFGEGLDPEVKEAVLNAAKVLESKGAIVEEFDLSLVEYAIPTYYTIAAAEASSNLERFDGVKYGYRTKEYEGLHNMYKKTRSEGFGPEVKRRIMLGSFVLSSGYYDAYYLKALRVKALIKKAFDEAFAKYDVILGPVAPTTAPKLGSSLSDPIKMYLGDIYTISVNLAGLPGLSVPCGQDKNGLPIGLQLIGDCFKENNIIRAGYAYEQARGRFE
;
A
#
# COMPACT_ATOMS: atom_id res chain seq x y z
N MET A 1 -17.91 23.21 -6.21
CA MET A 1 -17.25 21.95 -5.89
C MET A 1 -16.65 21.41 -7.17
N SER A 2 -15.35 21.20 -7.22
CA SER A 2 -14.65 20.62 -8.38
C SER A 2 -15.01 19.13 -8.51
N LEU A 3 -14.94 18.56 -9.72
CA LEU A 3 -15.06 17.10 -9.87
C LEU A 3 -14.04 16.34 -9.03
N LEU A 4 -12.84 16.91 -8.87
CA LEU A 4 -11.75 16.32 -8.08
C LEU A 4 -12.01 16.31 -6.56
N ASP A 5 -13.04 17.03 -6.07
CA ASP A 5 -13.40 17.03 -4.65
C ASP A 5 -14.22 15.80 -4.25
N TYR A 6 -14.81 15.08 -5.20
CA TYR A 6 -15.57 13.86 -4.92
C TYR A 6 -14.66 12.68 -4.53
N THR A 7 -15.21 11.73 -3.78
CA THR A 7 -14.62 10.40 -3.58
C THR A 7 -14.86 9.52 -4.81
N ALA A 8 -14.24 8.35 -4.88
CA ALA A 8 -14.43 7.44 -6.01
C ALA A 8 -15.88 6.94 -6.12
N VAL A 9 -16.50 6.62 -4.98
CA VAL A 9 -17.90 6.15 -4.93
C VAL A 9 -18.87 7.29 -5.27
N GLU A 10 -18.63 8.51 -4.76
CA GLU A 10 -19.45 9.68 -5.09
C GLU A 10 -19.39 10.01 -6.59
N LEU A 11 -18.18 9.96 -7.18
CA LEU A 11 -18.02 10.18 -8.62
C LEU A 11 -18.74 9.11 -9.44
N ALA A 12 -18.57 7.83 -9.11
CA ALA A 12 -19.27 6.74 -9.80
C ALA A 12 -20.78 6.91 -9.76
N ALA A 13 -21.33 7.35 -8.62
CA ALA A 13 -22.77 7.63 -8.48
C ALA A 13 -23.21 8.76 -9.42
N LYS A 14 -22.42 9.85 -9.53
CA LYS A 14 -22.73 10.98 -10.43
C LYS A 14 -22.62 10.60 -11.91
N ILE A 15 -21.63 9.81 -12.29
CA ILE A 15 -21.51 9.30 -13.66
C ILE A 15 -22.73 8.43 -13.99
N LYS A 16 -23.11 7.54 -13.09
CA LYS A 16 -24.28 6.67 -13.25
C LYS A 16 -25.61 7.44 -13.34
N ALA A 17 -25.71 8.57 -12.62
CA ALA A 17 -26.86 9.47 -12.68
C ALA A 17 -26.87 10.35 -13.96
N GLY A 18 -25.79 10.35 -14.75
CA GLY A 18 -25.64 11.21 -15.93
C GLY A 18 -25.37 12.68 -15.60
N GLU A 19 -24.92 12.98 -14.38
CA GLU A 19 -24.56 14.34 -13.95
C GLU A 19 -23.18 14.76 -14.44
N THR A 20 -22.30 13.78 -14.76
CA THR A 20 -20.99 13.93 -15.37
C THR A 20 -20.64 12.66 -16.16
N THR A 21 -19.47 12.63 -16.79
CA THR A 21 -18.99 11.50 -17.59
C THR A 21 -17.62 11.01 -17.12
N ALA A 22 -17.26 9.78 -17.48
CA ALA A 22 -15.92 9.27 -17.26
C ALA A 22 -14.86 10.09 -18.02
N THR A 23 -15.20 10.60 -19.20
CA THR A 23 -14.34 11.48 -19.99
C THR A 23 -14.08 12.79 -19.28
N GLU A 24 -15.12 13.48 -18.76
CA GLU A 24 -14.95 14.74 -17.99
C GLU A 24 -14.12 14.54 -16.71
N ALA A 25 -14.33 13.43 -16.00
CA ALA A 25 -13.53 13.07 -14.83
C ALA A 25 -12.07 12.83 -15.19
N MET A 26 -11.81 12.13 -16.31
CA MET A 26 -10.45 11.88 -16.80
C MET A 26 -9.77 13.16 -17.26
N GLU A 27 -10.48 14.07 -17.94
CA GLU A 27 -9.95 15.37 -18.36
C GLU A 27 -9.57 16.22 -17.14
N ALA A 28 -10.39 16.22 -16.07
CA ALA A 28 -10.07 16.92 -14.83
C ALA A 28 -8.81 16.35 -14.15
N VAL A 29 -8.67 15.03 -14.11
CA VAL A 29 -7.47 14.35 -13.57
C VAL A 29 -6.24 14.66 -14.40
N ILE A 30 -6.33 14.59 -15.73
CA ILE A 30 -5.22 14.91 -16.64
C ILE A 30 -4.75 16.36 -16.44
N ALA A 31 -5.68 17.30 -16.35
CA ALA A 31 -5.33 18.70 -16.08
C ALA A 31 -4.61 18.89 -14.73
N GLN A 32 -4.97 18.08 -13.72
CA GLN A 32 -4.29 18.09 -12.43
C GLN A 32 -2.88 17.48 -12.53
N ILE A 33 -2.71 16.36 -13.23
CA ILE A 33 -1.40 15.75 -13.50
C ILE A 33 -0.50 16.76 -14.24
N GLU A 34 -0.98 17.38 -15.31
CA GLU A 34 -0.21 18.38 -16.07
C GLU A 34 0.22 19.60 -15.22
N LYS A 35 -0.47 19.86 -14.12
CA LYS A 35 -0.15 20.96 -13.19
C LYS A 35 0.87 20.60 -12.13
N SER A 36 0.85 19.36 -11.62
CA SER A 36 1.57 18.98 -10.40
C SER A 36 2.66 17.92 -10.61
N GLU A 37 2.61 17.13 -11.68
CA GLU A 37 3.48 15.95 -11.86
C GLU A 37 4.96 16.31 -12.03
N ASP A 38 5.29 17.44 -12.68
CA ASP A 38 6.67 17.92 -12.81
C ASP A 38 7.36 18.17 -11.45
N GLU A 39 6.56 18.50 -10.42
CA GLU A 39 7.05 18.66 -9.07
C GLU A 39 6.98 17.36 -8.26
N LEU A 40 5.85 16.61 -8.36
CA LEU A 40 5.55 15.50 -7.47
C LEU A 40 6.16 14.17 -7.91
N ASN A 41 6.25 13.91 -9.23
CA ASN A 41 6.76 12.66 -9.81
C ASN A 41 6.02 11.41 -9.29
N CYS A 42 4.70 11.45 -9.35
CA CYS A 42 3.83 10.36 -8.88
C CYS A 42 3.78 9.18 -9.84
N TYR A 43 3.99 9.40 -11.15
CA TYR A 43 3.85 8.39 -12.20
C TYR A 43 5.19 8.01 -12.84
N VAL A 44 5.35 6.71 -13.14
CA VAL A 44 6.43 6.18 -13.99
C VAL A 44 5.94 6.07 -15.44
N THR A 45 4.68 5.70 -15.61
CA THR A 45 4.05 5.55 -16.92
C THR A 45 2.70 6.23 -16.92
N PHE A 46 2.55 7.23 -17.76
CA PHE A 46 1.30 7.95 -18.00
C PHE A 46 1.17 8.22 -19.51
N ASP A 47 0.01 7.89 -20.07
CA ASP A 47 -0.31 8.10 -21.50
C ASP A 47 -1.69 8.76 -21.59
N LYS A 48 -1.69 10.07 -21.77
CA LYS A 48 -2.88 10.91 -21.83
C LYS A 48 -3.89 10.45 -22.88
N GLU A 49 -3.41 10.09 -24.07
CA GLU A 49 -4.29 9.70 -25.18
C GLU A 49 -4.99 8.37 -24.88
N LYS A 50 -4.23 7.38 -24.36
CA LYS A 50 -4.80 6.09 -23.95
C LYS A 50 -5.78 6.23 -22.80
N ALA A 51 -5.47 7.05 -21.80
CA ALA A 51 -6.35 7.32 -20.66
C ALA A 51 -7.69 7.93 -21.11
N LEU A 52 -7.65 8.94 -21.99
CA LEU A 52 -8.86 9.55 -22.57
C LEU A 52 -9.64 8.57 -23.45
N ALA A 53 -8.97 7.76 -24.26
CA ALA A 53 -9.63 6.75 -25.08
C ALA A 53 -10.34 5.70 -24.21
N ALA A 54 -9.71 5.27 -23.11
CA ALA A 54 -10.31 4.35 -22.16
C ALA A 54 -11.53 4.96 -21.45
N ALA A 55 -11.48 6.24 -21.08
CA ALA A 55 -12.61 6.94 -20.46
C ALA A 55 -13.80 7.10 -21.42
N LYS A 56 -13.55 7.46 -22.68
CA LYS A 56 -14.59 7.50 -23.74
C LYS A 56 -15.24 6.15 -23.94
N LYS A 57 -14.44 5.08 -23.96
CA LYS A 57 -14.95 3.71 -24.07
C LYS A 57 -15.80 3.34 -22.85
N ALA A 58 -15.40 3.75 -21.64
CA ALA A 58 -16.21 3.55 -20.43
C ALA A 58 -17.56 4.27 -20.53
N ASP A 59 -17.61 5.51 -21.04
CA ASP A 59 -18.87 6.24 -21.26
C ASP A 59 -19.81 5.51 -22.24
N GLU A 60 -19.26 4.94 -23.33
CA GLU A 60 -20.04 4.15 -24.28
C GLU A 60 -20.61 2.88 -23.61
N ASP A 61 -19.79 2.17 -22.82
CA ASP A 61 -20.19 0.94 -22.16
C ASP A 61 -21.17 1.17 -21.01
N ILE A 62 -21.06 2.30 -20.30
CA ILE A 62 -22.05 2.74 -19.30
C ILE A 62 -23.39 3.04 -20.00
N LYS A 63 -23.41 3.83 -21.07
CA LYS A 63 -24.62 4.13 -21.86
C LYS A 63 -25.28 2.88 -22.43
N ALA A 64 -24.47 1.90 -22.82
CA ALA A 64 -24.95 0.61 -23.32
C ALA A 64 -25.40 -0.37 -22.23
N GLY A 65 -25.30 -0.01 -20.95
CA GLY A 65 -25.62 -0.86 -19.80
C GLY A 65 -24.66 -2.05 -19.61
N LYS A 66 -23.48 -2.00 -20.22
CA LYS A 66 -22.43 -3.06 -20.12
C LYS A 66 -21.54 -2.86 -18.88
N LEU A 67 -21.30 -1.60 -18.51
CA LEU A 67 -20.47 -1.24 -17.38
C LEU A 67 -21.36 -0.66 -16.27
N THR A 68 -21.70 -1.49 -15.27
CA THR A 68 -22.65 -1.16 -14.19
C THR A 68 -22.05 -1.28 -12.79
N GLY A 69 -20.75 -1.58 -12.70
CA GLY A 69 -20.06 -1.80 -11.43
C GLY A 69 -20.02 -0.57 -10.51
N PRO A 70 -19.63 -0.75 -9.25
CA PRO A 70 -19.65 0.31 -8.24
C PRO A 70 -18.61 1.42 -8.50
N LEU A 71 -17.63 1.17 -9.38
CA LEU A 71 -16.54 2.10 -9.73
C LEU A 71 -16.61 2.53 -11.21
N ALA A 72 -17.78 2.41 -11.85
CA ALA A 72 -17.96 2.65 -13.27
C ALA A 72 -17.53 4.06 -13.69
N GLY A 73 -16.53 4.14 -14.58
CA GLY A 73 -16.00 5.37 -15.14
C GLY A 73 -14.99 6.13 -14.27
N VAL A 74 -14.65 5.61 -13.09
CA VAL A 74 -13.74 6.30 -12.15
C VAL A 74 -12.28 6.12 -12.56
N PRO A 75 -11.48 7.22 -12.64
CA PRO A 75 -10.04 7.17 -12.91
C PRO A 75 -9.23 6.61 -11.75
N PHE A 76 -8.45 5.54 -11.99
CA PHE A 76 -7.60 4.84 -11.02
C PHE A 76 -6.15 4.77 -11.44
N ALA A 77 -5.23 4.85 -10.46
CA ALA A 77 -3.81 4.61 -10.66
C ALA A 77 -3.37 3.25 -10.09
N ILE A 78 -2.36 2.63 -10.69
CA ILE A 78 -1.87 1.30 -10.31
C ILE A 78 -0.38 1.38 -9.97
N LYS A 79 0.02 0.91 -8.80
CA LYS A 79 1.44 0.82 -8.42
C LYS A 79 2.23 0.01 -9.45
N ASP A 80 3.43 0.46 -9.76
CA ASP A 80 4.22 -0.04 -10.88
C ASP A 80 4.83 -1.46 -10.69
N ASN A 81 4.41 -2.19 -9.68
CA ASN A 81 4.72 -3.60 -9.50
C ASN A 81 3.56 -4.56 -9.81
N MET A 82 2.42 -4.06 -10.30
CA MET A 82 1.30 -4.88 -10.74
C MET A 82 1.29 -4.94 -12.26
N CYS A 83 1.42 -6.14 -12.83
CA CYS A 83 1.34 -6.36 -14.28
C CYS A 83 0.01 -5.84 -14.82
N THR A 84 0.08 -5.02 -15.85
CA THR A 84 -1.07 -4.49 -16.58
C THR A 84 -0.79 -4.68 -18.06
N GLU A 85 -1.57 -5.49 -18.75
CA GLU A 85 -1.34 -5.88 -20.15
C GLU A 85 -1.20 -4.65 -21.05
N GLY A 86 -0.14 -4.64 -21.88
CA GLY A 86 0.15 -3.56 -22.82
C GLY A 86 0.65 -2.25 -22.18
N MET A 87 0.84 -2.22 -20.84
CA MET A 87 1.33 -1.03 -20.12
C MET A 87 2.69 -1.33 -19.48
N LEU A 88 3.69 -0.49 -19.74
CA LEU A 88 5.04 -0.64 -19.15
C LEU A 88 4.94 -0.82 -17.63
N THR A 89 5.63 -1.85 -17.09
CA THR A 89 5.62 -2.21 -15.68
C THR A 89 7.06 -2.48 -15.23
N THR A 90 7.64 -1.54 -14.48
CA THR A 90 9.08 -1.50 -14.24
C THR A 90 9.48 -1.83 -12.81
N CYS A 91 8.55 -1.85 -11.85
CA CYS A 91 8.86 -1.84 -10.41
C CYS A 91 9.78 -0.68 -9.99
N SER A 92 9.70 0.45 -10.71
CA SER A 92 10.60 1.59 -10.56
C SER A 92 12.09 1.24 -10.65
N SER A 93 12.44 0.22 -11.46
CA SER A 93 13.78 -0.34 -11.63
C SER A 93 14.23 -0.31 -13.08
N LYS A 94 15.53 -0.06 -13.30
CA LYS A 94 16.15 -0.18 -14.62
C LYS A 94 16.09 -1.63 -15.14
N ILE A 95 16.09 -2.62 -14.25
CA ILE A 95 16.09 -4.05 -14.63
C ILE A 95 14.82 -4.42 -15.42
N LEU A 96 13.69 -3.79 -15.15
CA LEU A 96 12.42 -3.95 -15.87
C LEU A 96 12.03 -2.73 -16.72
N GLY A 97 12.94 -1.79 -16.95
CA GLY A 97 12.66 -0.54 -17.65
C GLY A 97 12.10 -0.67 -19.07
N ASN A 98 12.08 -1.87 -19.65
CA ASN A 98 11.52 -2.19 -20.97
C ASN A 98 10.46 -3.30 -20.91
N PHE A 99 9.98 -3.69 -19.74
CA PHE A 99 9.06 -4.81 -19.59
C PHE A 99 7.60 -4.36 -19.76
N VAL A 100 6.96 -4.87 -20.79
CA VAL A 100 5.52 -4.72 -21.05
C VAL A 100 4.85 -6.08 -20.86
N PRO A 101 4.00 -6.25 -19.82
CA PRO A 101 3.31 -7.50 -19.56
C PRO A 101 2.35 -7.90 -20.67
N THR A 102 2.22 -9.21 -20.88
CA THR A 102 1.24 -9.84 -21.80
C THR A 102 0.00 -10.35 -21.06
N TYR A 103 -0.16 -9.98 -19.79
CA TYR A 103 -1.28 -10.34 -18.93
C TYR A 103 -1.47 -9.29 -17.85
N THR A 104 -2.67 -9.26 -17.27
CA THR A 104 -3.04 -8.34 -16.19
C THR A 104 -3.08 -9.08 -14.85
N ALA A 105 -2.67 -8.41 -13.78
CA ALA A 105 -2.82 -8.89 -12.41
C ALA A 105 -4.31 -9.06 -12.04
N ASP A 106 -4.66 -10.14 -11.32
CA ASP A 106 -6.06 -10.45 -10.96
C ASP A 106 -6.75 -9.28 -10.25
N ALA A 107 -6.08 -8.64 -9.31
CA ALA A 107 -6.63 -7.47 -8.61
C ALA A 107 -6.93 -6.29 -9.55
N VAL A 108 -6.10 -6.07 -10.57
CA VAL A 108 -6.31 -5.01 -11.57
C VAL A 108 -7.44 -5.39 -12.52
N GLU A 109 -7.51 -6.65 -12.96
CA GLU A 109 -8.59 -7.17 -13.80
C GLU A 109 -9.95 -7.06 -13.09
N ARG A 110 -10.02 -7.45 -11.82
CA ARG A 110 -11.24 -7.29 -10.99
C ARG A 110 -11.64 -5.83 -10.83
N LEU A 111 -10.66 -4.94 -10.61
CA LEU A 111 -10.90 -3.51 -10.49
C LEU A 111 -11.49 -2.94 -11.79
N GLN A 112 -10.95 -3.33 -12.96
CA GLN A 112 -11.48 -2.96 -14.28
C GLN A 112 -12.89 -3.52 -14.50
N ASN A 113 -13.15 -4.76 -14.07
CA ASN A 113 -14.48 -5.37 -14.13
C ASN A 113 -15.50 -4.66 -13.21
N ALA A 114 -15.04 -4.04 -12.11
CA ALA A 114 -15.86 -3.15 -11.27
C ALA A 114 -16.10 -1.78 -11.91
N GLY A 115 -15.46 -1.49 -13.04
CA GLY A 115 -15.68 -0.30 -13.86
C GLY A 115 -14.63 0.78 -13.80
N ALA A 116 -13.53 0.56 -13.07
CA ALA A 116 -12.45 1.54 -12.97
C ALA A 116 -11.71 1.73 -14.30
N VAL A 117 -11.31 2.96 -14.58
CA VAL A 117 -10.52 3.34 -15.76
C VAL A 117 -9.08 3.60 -15.34
N ILE A 118 -8.14 2.78 -15.82
CA ILE A 118 -6.73 2.87 -15.42
C ILE A 118 -6.06 4.04 -16.13
N ILE A 119 -5.44 4.95 -15.37
CA ILE A 119 -4.74 6.14 -15.85
C ILE A 119 -3.31 5.82 -16.22
N GLY A 120 -2.58 5.12 -15.32
CA GLY A 120 -1.14 4.91 -15.44
C GLY A 120 -0.57 4.10 -14.29
N LYS A 121 0.77 4.04 -14.26
CA LYS A 121 1.56 3.29 -13.27
C LYS A 121 2.29 4.26 -12.35
N THR A 122 2.01 4.14 -11.04
CA THR A 122 2.58 5.05 -10.04
C THR A 122 3.97 4.63 -9.59
N ASN A 123 4.79 5.64 -9.33
CA ASN A 123 6.14 5.50 -8.82
C ASN A 123 6.18 4.81 -7.45
N MET A 124 7.29 4.18 -7.15
CA MET A 124 7.45 3.39 -5.94
C MET A 124 8.93 3.24 -5.57
N ASP A 125 9.24 2.81 -4.36
CA ASP A 125 10.58 2.30 -4.07
C ASP A 125 10.90 1.10 -4.94
N GLU A 126 12.12 1.00 -5.45
CA GLU A 126 12.55 -0.05 -6.38
C GLU A 126 12.22 -1.45 -5.84
N PHE A 127 11.45 -2.24 -6.59
CA PHE A 127 10.94 -3.57 -6.21
C PHE A 127 10.24 -3.61 -4.84
N ALA A 128 9.57 -2.53 -4.45
CA ALA A 128 8.91 -2.36 -3.17
C ALA A 128 9.87 -2.42 -1.96
N MET A 129 11.16 -2.16 -2.16
CA MET A 129 12.22 -2.19 -1.15
C MET A 129 12.61 -0.79 -0.70
N GLY A 130 11.82 -0.25 0.22
CA GLY A 130 12.00 1.08 0.80
C GLY A 130 10.73 1.54 1.51
N SER A 131 10.83 2.72 2.13
CA SER A 131 9.73 3.32 2.90
C SER A 131 9.60 4.82 2.63
N THR A 132 10.21 5.33 1.52
CA THR A 132 10.28 6.77 1.24
C THR A 132 9.99 7.13 -0.22
N THR A 133 10.00 6.17 -1.14
CA THR A 133 9.90 6.35 -2.60
C THR A 133 11.02 7.23 -3.18
N GLU A 134 12.19 7.19 -2.51
CA GLU A 134 13.42 7.86 -2.98
C GLU A 134 14.35 6.91 -3.74
N THR A 135 14.11 5.59 -3.67
CA THR A 135 14.98 4.57 -4.30
C THR A 135 14.61 4.25 -5.74
N SER A 136 13.58 4.90 -6.28
CA SER A 136 13.15 4.76 -7.66
C SER A 136 14.24 5.12 -8.67
N ALA A 137 14.40 4.31 -9.72
CA ALA A 137 15.29 4.60 -10.84
C ALA A 137 14.79 5.78 -11.71
N PHE A 138 13.54 6.22 -11.51
CA PHE A 138 12.88 7.31 -12.24
C PHE A 138 12.79 8.60 -11.42
N GLY A 139 13.52 8.70 -10.31
CA GLY A 139 13.51 9.86 -9.41
C GLY A 139 12.58 9.67 -8.22
N ALA A 140 12.78 10.51 -7.19
CA ALA A 140 11.98 10.49 -5.98
C ALA A 140 10.60 11.09 -6.21
N THR A 141 9.58 10.50 -5.58
CA THR A 141 8.26 11.14 -5.45
C THR A 141 8.27 12.07 -4.24
N LYS A 142 7.61 13.21 -4.35
CA LYS A 142 7.47 14.17 -3.25
C LYS A 142 6.09 14.13 -2.62
N ASN A 143 6.01 14.55 -1.37
CA ASN A 143 4.75 14.60 -0.64
C ASN A 143 3.93 15.83 -1.07
N PRO A 144 2.69 15.67 -1.57
CA PRO A 144 1.87 16.81 -2.00
C PRO A 144 1.45 17.75 -0.84
N ARG A 145 1.52 17.29 0.41
CA ARG A 145 1.28 18.15 1.59
C ARG A 145 2.44 19.11 1.86
N ASN A 146 3.66 18.67 1.56
CA ASN A 146 4.86 19.49 1.59
C ASN A 146 5.96 18.86 0.72
N PRO A 147 6.31 19.44 -0.44
CA PRO A 147 7.28 18.86 -1.38
C PRO A 147 8.73 18.73 -0.87
N GLU A 148 9.06 19.28 0.30
CA GLU A 148 10.36 19.05 0.96
C GLU A 148 10.40 17.70 1.70
N HIS A 149 9.26 17.00 1.80
CA HIS A 149 9.09 15.76 2.56
C HIS A 149 8.81 14.56 1.65
N VAL A 150 9.10 13.36 2.15
CA VAL A 150 8.80 12.10 1.45
C VAL A 150 7.31 11.79 1.51
N PRO A 151 6.72 11.14 0.50
CA PRO A 151 5.33 10.67 0.55
C PRO A 151 5.18 9.38 1.37
N GLY A 152 6.31 8.83 1.86
CA GLY A 152 6.37 7.46 2.35
C GLY A 152 6.60 6.45 1.23
N GLY A 153 6.54 5.16 1.57
CA GLY A 153 6.78 4.08 0.63
C GLY A 153 6.50 2.68 1.22
N SER A 154 6.55 1.71 0.34
CA SER A 154 6.97 1.78 -1.06
C SER A 154 5.88 2.22 -2.05
N SER A 155 4.61 2.42 -1.64
CA SER A 155 3.53 2.91 -2.52
C SER A 155 3.39 4.45 -2.47
N GLY A 156 4.52 5.18 -2.42
CA GLY A 156 4.50 6.64 -2.25
C GLY A 156 3.86 7.37 -3.42
N GLY A 157 4.13 6.96 -4.67
CA GLY A 157 3.47 7.51 -5.84
C GLY A 157 1.95 7.30 -5.83
N SER A 158 1.46 6.12 -5.38
CA SER A 158 0.02 5.86 -5.24
C SER A 158 -0.63 6.75 -4.18
N ALA A 159 0.00 6.92 -3.02
CA ALA A 159 -0.51 7.78 -1.95
C ALA A 159 -0.48 9.27 -2.35
N ALA A 160 0.62 9.70 -2.96
CA ALA A 160 0.79 11.08 -3.42
C ALA A 160 -0.20 11.43 -4.53
N ALA A 161 -0.41 10.55 -5.53
CA ALA A 161 -1.36 10.78 -6.60
C ALA A 161 -2.80 10.95 -6.09
N VAL A 162 -3.23 10.15 -5.09
CA VAL A 162 -4.55 10.31 -4.44
C VAL A 162 -4.61 11.64 -3.69
N ALA A 163 -3.61 11.96 -2.88
CA ALA A 163 -3.57 13.18 -2.07
C ALA A 163 -3.49 14.46 -2.93
N ALA A 164 -2.85 14.38 -4.12
CA ALA A 164 -2.75 15.47 -5.10
C ALA A 164 -3.97 15.57 -6.01
N ASN A 165 -4.97 14.69 -5.89
CA ASN A 165 -6.09 14.56 -6.83
C ASN A 165 -5.67 14.22 -8.28
N GLU A 166 -4.55 13.55 -8.48
CA GLU A 166 -4.10 13.02 -9.77
C GLU A 166 -4.76 11.66 -10.11
N CYS A 167 -5.56 11.14 -9.22
CA CYS A 167 -6.52 10.05 -9.40
C CYS A 167 -7.54 10.09 -8.25
N PHE A 168 -8.64 9.35 -8.40
CA PHE A 168 -9.65 9.25 -7.34
C PHE A 168 -9.28 8.21 -6.29
N ALA A 169 -8.63 7.14 -6.72
CA ALA A 169 -8.04 6.13 -5.84
C ALA A 169 -6.92 5.38 -6.58
N ALA A 170 -6.12 4.64 -5.84
CA ALA A 170 -5.02 3.85 -6.39
C ALA A 170 -4.93 2.47 -5.72
N LEU A 171 -4.31 1.50 -6.41
CA LEU A 171 -3.84 0.28 -5.79
C LEU A 171 -2.37 0.43 -5.37
N GLY A 172 -2.08 -0.05 -4.18
CA GLY A 172 -0.73 -0.21 -3.63
C GLY A 172 -0.42 -1.66 -3.28
N SER A 173 0.80 -1.92 -2.82
CA SER A 173 1.19 -3.20 -2.24
C SER A 173 1.88 -2.97 -0.89
N ASP A 174 1.68 -3.88 0.05
CA ASP A 174 2.15 -3.78 1.43
C ASP A 174 2.84 -5.09 1.84
N THR A 175 4.13 -5.02 2.09
CA THR A 175 4.97 -6.13 2.55
C THR A 175 5.36 -5.94 4.02
N GLY A 176 5.53 -4.68 4.45
CA GLY A 176 5.92 -4.31 5.80
C GLY A 176 5.31 -2.97 6.27
N GLY A 177 4.29 -2.44 5.56
CA GLY A 177 3.68 -1.14 5.85
C GLY A 177 3.46 -0.29 4.60
N SER A 178 3.83 -0.80 3.42
CA SER A 178 3.96 0.00 2.20
C SER A 178 2.65 0.48 1.55
N ILE A 179 1.50 0.27 2.16
CA ILE A 179 0.22 0.96 1.89
C ILE A 179 -0.08 1.91 3.05
N ARG A 180 -0.01 1.42 4.28
CA ARG A 180 -0.46 2.13 5.48
C ARG A 180 0.43 3.32 5.81
N GLN A 181 1.74 3.16 5.73
CA GLN A 181 2.69 4.23 6.05
C GLN A 181 2.60 5.39 5.04
N PRO A 182 2.65 5.20 3.71
CA PRO A 182 2.47 6.31 2.78
C PRO A 182 1.06 6.90 2.84
N ALA A 183 0.02 6.13 3.15
CA ALA A 183 -1.31 6.67 3.43
C ALA A 183 -1.30 7.66 4.60
N SER A 184 -0.62 7.31 5.70
CA SER A 184 -0.43 8.18 6.86
C SER A 184 0.29 9.48 6.50
N TYR A 185 1.41 9.38 5.77
CA TYR A 185 2.24 10.54 5.44
C TYR A 185 1.60 11.50 4.42
N CYS A 186 0.75 10.99 3.54
CA CYS A 186 0.03 11.81 2.57
C CYS A 186 -1.37 12.25 3.03
N GLY A 187 -1.85 11.75 4.18
CA GLY A 187 -3.17 12.09 4.71
C GLY A 187 -4.32 11.49 3.91
N VAL A 188 -4.18 10.24 3.48
CA VAL A 188 -5.21 9.45 2.78
C VAL A 188 -5.51 8.17 3.54
N VAL A 189 -6.58 7.45 3.15
CA VAL A 189 -6.93 6.14 3.72
C VAL A 189 -6.20 5.04 2.97
N GLY A 190 -5.63 4.07 3.69
CA GLY A 190 -4.97 2.93 3.09
C GLY A 190 -5.23 1.64 3.86
N LEU A 191 -5.62 0.57 3.17
CA LEU A 191 -5.91 -0.72 3.79
C LEU A 191 -5.04 -1.83 3.22
N LYS A 192 -4.35 -2.54 4.09
CA LYS A 192 -3.73 -3.83 3.83
C LYS A 192 -4.68 -4.93 4.34
N PRO A 193 -5.22 -5.79 3.48
CA PRO A 193 -6.08 -6.89 3.93
C PRO A 193 -5.28 -8.00 4.63
N THR A 194 -5.99 -8.97 5.18
CA THR A 194 -5.42 -10.25 5.62
C THR A 194 -4.68 -10.93 4.46
N TYR A 195 -3.53 -11.54 4.75
CA TYR A 195 -2.78 -12.30 3.74
C TYR A 195 -3.67 -13.36 3.08
N GLY A 196 -3.71 -13.35 1.75
CA GLY A 196 -4.53 -14.25 0.94
C GLY A 196 -5.98 -13.79 0.68
N THR A 197 -6.40 -12.63 1.16
CA THR A 197 -7.73 -12.06 0.83
C THR A 197 -7.79 -11.54 -0.62
N VAL A 198 -6.69 -10.99 -1.14
CA VAL A 198 -6.54 -10.54 -2.53
C VAL A 198 -5.50 -11.40 -3.22
N SER A 199 -5.76 -11.82 -4.45
CA SER A 199 -4.80 -12.58 -5.26
C SER A 199 -3.52 -11.78 -5.52
N ARG A 200 -2.38 -12.47 -5.46
CA ARG A 200 -1.06 -11.93 -5.82
C ARG A 200 -0.65 -12.31 -7.25
N TYR A 201 -1.52 -12.97 -8.02
CA TYR A 201 -1.23 -13.23 -9.43
C TYR A 201 -1.02 -11.93 -10.18
N GLY A 202 0.13 -11.81 -10.84
CA GLY A 202 0.55 -10.61 -11.55
C GLY A 202 1.15 -9.51 -10.68
N LEU A 203 1.24 -9.68 -9.36
CA LEU A 203 2.07 -8.86 -8.48
C LEU A 203 3.52 -9.33 -8.59
N ILE A 204 4.44 -8.44 -8.97
CA ILE A 204 5.88 -8.75 -8.98
C ILE A 204 6.37 -8.85 -7.54
N ALA A 205 6.83 -10.04 -7.16
CA ALA A 205 7.06 -10.40 -5.78
C ALA A 205 8.30 -9.74 -5.16
N TYR A 206 8.12 -9.20 -3.95
CA TYR A 206 9.19 -8.85 -3.02
C TYR A 206 9.33 -9.95 -1.94
N GLY A 207 8.37 -10.08 -1.05
CA GLY A 207 8.32 -11.07 0.02
C GLY A 207 7.10 -11.96 -0.12
N SER A 208 7.26 -13.16 -0.68
CA SER A 208 6.15 -14.04 -1.08
C SER A 208 5.22 -14.43 0.07
N SER A 209 5.72 -14.47 1.32
CA SER A 209 4.95 -14.79 2.52
C SER A 209 4.35 -13.56 3.23
N LEU A 210 4.49 -12.36 2.64
CA LEU A 210 4.16 -11.08 3.28
C LEU A 210 3.35 -10.15 2.37
N ASP A 211 3.64 -10.13 1.05
CA ASP A 211 3.05 -9.19 0.09
C ASP A 211 1.52 -9.29 0.03
N GLN A 212 0.87 -8.13 0.07
CA GLN A 212 -0.56 -8.00 -0.22
C GLN A 212 -0.85 -6.75 -1.04
N ILE A 213 -1.89 -6.80 -1.88
CA ILE A 213 -2.44 -5.67 -2.62
C ILE A 213 -3.59 -5.08 -1.82
N GLY A 214 -3.73 -3.75 -1.84
CA GLY A 214 -4.85 -3.06 -1.23
C GLY A 214 -4.99 -1.62 -1.72
N PRO A 215 -6.11 -0.95 -1.38
CA PRO A 215 -6.44 0.39 -1.83
C PRO A 215 -5.71 1.49 -1.08
N LEU A 216 -5.53 2.61 -1.78
CA LEU A 216 -5.25 3.95 -1.28
C LEU A 216 -6.33 4.87 -1.83
N CYS A 217 -7.04 5.60 -1.00
CA CYS A 217 -8.24 6.35 -1.37
C CYS A 217 -8.52 7.51 -0.40
N LYS A 218 -9.56 8.31 -0.69
CA LYS A 218 -9.87 9.52 0.08
C LYS A 218 -10.59 9.24 1.39
N ASP A 219 -11.41 8.19 1.45
CA ASP A 219 -12.23 7.86 2.62
C ASP A 219 -12.38 6.35 2.83
N VAL A 220 -12.98 5.97 3.95
CA VAL A 220 -13.21 4.56 4.33
C VAL A 220 -14.30 3.91 3.46
N THR A 221 -15.22 4.69 2.89
CA THR A 221 -16.27 4.21 1.99
C THR A 221 -15.68 3.71 0.67
N ASP A 222 -14.81 4.51 0.06
CA ASP A 222 -14.03 4.11 -1.12
C ASP A 222 -13.21 2.86 -0.82
N CYS A 223 -12.53 2.86 0.35
CA CYS A 223 -11.68 1.76 0.78
C CYS A 223 -12.45 0.42 0.85
N ALA A 224 -13.61 0.39 1.49
CA ALA A 224 -14.45 -0.79 1.59
C ALA A 224 -14.95 -1.26 0.21
N THR A 225 -15.38 -0.32 -0.63
CA THR A 225 -15.89 -0.61 -1.97
C THR A 225 -14.81 -1.19 -2.90
N ILE A 226 -13.60 -0.61 -2.87
CA ILE A 226 -12.47 -1.11 -3.66
C ILE A 226 -12.04 -2.49 -3.16
N MET A 227 -11.96 -2.68 -1.83
CA MET A 227 -11.65 -4.00 -1.24
C MET A 227 -12.65 -5.06 -1.66
N GLU A 228 -13.94 -4.76 -1.65
CA GLU A 228 -15.00 -5.69 -2.10
C GLU A 228 -14.84 -6.05 -3.59
N ALA A 229 -14.40 -5.10 -4.41
CA ALA A 229 -14.17 -5.30 -5.82
C ALA A 229 -12.96 -6.21 -6.12
N ILE A 230 -11.84 -6.08 -5.38
CA ILE A 230 -10.58 -6.78 -5.69
C ILE A 230 -10.37 -8.08 -4.91
N ALA A 231 -11.12 -8.31 -3.82
CA ALA A 231 -11.01 -9.50 -2.99
C ALA A 231 -11.60 -10.74 -3.67
N GLY A 232 -11.04 -11.89 -3.36
CA GLY A 232 -11.60 -13.17 -3.81
C GLY A 232 -10.56 -14.25 -4.09
N LYS A 233 -11.02 -15.48 -4.17
CA LYS A 233 -10.21 -16.64 -4.58
C LYS A 233 -9.84 -16.52 -6.06
N ASP A 234 -8.58 -16.78 -6.35
CA ASP A 234 -8.03 -16.93 -7.69
C ASP A 234 -7.28 -18.28 -7.80
N ASP A 235 -7.61 -19.08 -8.80
CA ASP A 235 -6.97 -20.39 -9.00
C ASP A 235 -5.55 -20.29 -9.55
N LYS A 236 -5.13 -19.08 -10.02
CA LYS A 236 -3.76 -18.79 -10.44
C LYS A 236 -2.83 -18.44 -9.26
N ASP A 237 -3.40 -18.15 -8.08
CA ASP A 237 -2.67 -17.92 -6.83
C ASP A 237 -3.11 -18.90 -5.75
N SER A 238 -2.27 -19.90 -5.48
CA SER A 238 -2.53 -20.93 -4.46
C SER A 238 -2.60 -20.38 -3.04
N THR A 239 -2.12 -19.17 -2.79
CA THR A 239 -2.19 -18.51 -1.48
C THR A 239 -3.47 -17.71 -1.28
N SER A 240 -4.25 -17.44 -2.34
CA SER A 240 -5.54 -16.79 -2.22
C SER A 240 -6.56 -17.74 -1.57
N ILE A 241 -7.30 -17.25 -0.58
CA ILE A 241 -8.16 -18.06 0.27
C ILE A 241 -9.61 -17.84 -0.14
N ARG A 242 -10.40 -18.94 -0.24
CA ARG A 242 -11.84 -18.84 -0.44
C ARG A 242 -12.53 -18.49 0.87
N ARG A 243 -13.41 -17.49 0.82
CA ARG A 243 -14.30 -17.08 1.91
C ARG A 243 -15.73 -17.07 1.40
N ASP A 244 -16.68 -17.26 2.31
CA ASP A 244 -18.11 -17.22 1.97
C ASP A 244 -18.62 -15.78 1.82
N ASP A 245 -17.95 -14.80 2.45
CA ASP A 245 -18.34 -13.40 2.43
C ASP A 245 -17.12 -12.46 2.25
N TYR A 246 -17.20 -11.62 1.23
CA TYR A 246 -16.29 -10.51 0.96
C TYR A 246 -17.02 -9.16 1.01
N SER A 247 -18.18 -9.07 1.66
CA SER A 247 -18.99 -7.86 1.73
C SER A 247 -18.42 -6.88 2.76
N PHE A 248 -17.46 -6.09 2.37
CA PHE A 248 -16.81 -5.09 3.23
C PHE A 248 -17.65 -3.83 3.37
N THR A 249 -18.47 -3.48 2.38
CA THR A 249 -19.39 -2.33 2.43
C THR A 249 -20.47 -2.47 3.50
N LYS A 250 -20.81 -3.68 3.94
CA LYS A 250 -21.71 -3.91 5.08
C LYS A 250 -21.16 -3.39 6.42
N ALA A 251 -19.84 -3.17 6.50
CA ALA A 251 -19.19 -2.64 7.69
C ALA A 251 -19.25 -1.11 7.79
N LEU A 252 -19.77 -0.40 6.77
CA LEU A 252 -19.95 1.05 6.76
C LEU A 252 -21.13 1.44 7.66
N VAL A 253 -20.96 1.24 8.97
CA VAL A 253 -21.96 1.50 10.00
C VAL A 253 -21.34 2.42 11.05
N ASP A 254 -21.99 3.58 11.25
CA ASP A 254 -21.54 4.59 12.24
C ASP A 254 -21.96 4.22 13.67
N ASP A 255 -21.54 3.03 14.10
CA ASP A 255 -21.79 2.51 15.44
C ASP A 255 -20.64 1.57 15.87
N VAL A 256 -19.99 1.90 16.96
CA VAL A 256 -18.93 1.08 17.62
C VAL A 256 -19.28 0.73 19.04
N LYS A 257 -20.56 0.86 19.44
CA LYS A 257 -21.02 0.56 20.80
C LYS A 257 -20.67 -0.88 21.20
N GLY A 258 -19.95 -1.00 22.32
CA GLY A 258 -19.50 -2.29 22.87
C GLY A 258 -18.31 -2.92 22.17
N MET A 259 -17.79 -2.34 21.07
CA MET A 259 -16.56 -2.80 20.40
C MET A 259 -15.39 -2.65 21.38
N ARG A 260 -14.62 -3.71 21.57
CA ARG A 260 -13.44 -3.71 22.44
C ARG A 260 -12.20 -3.33 21.64
N ILE A 261 -11.57 -2.23 22.02
CA ILE A 261 -10.38 -1.68 21.34
C ILE A 261 -9.20 -1.76 22.31
N GLY A 262 -8.17 -2.51 21.93
CA GLY A 262 -6.94 -2.63 22.70
C GLY A 262 -5.88 -1.62 22.23
N ILE A 263 -5.23 -0.93 23.17
CA ILE A 263 -4.09 -0.05 22.92
C ILE A 263 -2.82 -0.71 23.48
N PRO A 264 -1.87 -1.17 22.62
CA PRO A 264 -0.61 -1.72 23.10
C PRO A 264 0.26 -0.63 23.73
N ARG A 265 0.63 -0.77 25.00
CA ARG A 265 1.54 0.19 25.67
C ARG A 265 2.89 0.27 24.97
N ASP A 266 3.36 -0.85 24.42
CA ASP A 266 4.62 -0.96 23.69
C ASP A 266 4.71 -0.07 22.45
N TYR A 267 3.56 0.33 21.87
CA TYR A 267 3.51 1.26 20.73
C TYR A 267 3.64 2.74 21.13
N PHE A 268 3.55 3.06 22.44
CA PHE A 268 3.54 4.43 22.95
C PHE A 268 4.75 4.76 23.83
N GLY A 269 5.84 3.99 23.66
CA GLY A 269 7.11 4.12 24.38
C GLY A 269 8.04 5.21 23.84
N GLU A 270 9.33 5.03 24.14
CA GLU A 270 10.39 5.92 23.68
C GLU A 270 10.52 5.89 22.13
N GLY A 271 10.78 7.05 21.51
CA GLY A 271 10.94 7.20 20.06
C GLY A 271 9.67 7.57 19.30
N LEU A 272 8.50 7.52 19.93
CA LEU A 272 7.26 8.04 19.34
C LEU A 272 7.17 9.55 19.55
N ASP A 273 6.96 10.29 18.45
CA ASP A 273 6.75 11.74 18.49
C ASP A 273 5.53 12.09 19.38
N PRO A 274 5.66 13.08 20.29
CA PRO A 274 4.56 13.49 21.16
C PRO A 274 3.30 13.94 20.42
N GLU A 275 3.43 14.62 19.27
CA GLU A 275 2.28 15.09 18.49
C GLU A 275 1.55 13.89 17.85
N VAL A 276 2.29 12.87 17.38
CA VAL A 276 1.72 11.60 16.90
C VAL A 276 1.01 10.85 18.02
N LYS A 277 1.65 10.75 19.19
CA LYS A 277 1.06 10.12 20.38
C LYS A 277 -0.26 10.77 20.78
N GLU A 278 -0.28 12.09 20.85
CA GLU A 278 -1.47 12.86 21.22
C GLU A 278 -2.61 12.67 20.22
N ALA A 279 -2.33 12.79 18.92
CA ALA A 279 -3.33 12.64 17.86
C ALA A 279 -3.98 11.24 17.89
N VAL A 280 -3.17 10.18 18.01
CA VAL A 280 -3.66 8.80 18.05
C VAL A 280 -4.48 8.51 19.31
N LEU A 281 -4.05 8.99 20.49
CA LEU A 281 -4.81 8.82 21.73
C LEU A 281 -6.11 9.65 21.72
N ASN A 282 -6.13 10.80 21.07
CA ASN A 282 -7.37 11.58 20.88
C ASN A 282 -8.34 10.85 19.96
N ALA A 283 -7.86 10.19 18.90
CA ALA A 283 -8.71 9.34 18.06
C ALA A 283 -9.34 8.17 18.85
N ALA A 284 -8.58 7.56 19.77
CA ALA A 284 -9.12 6.54 20.66
C ALA A 284 -10.26 7.07 21.55
N LYS A 285 -10.10 8.29 22.12
CA LYS A 285 -11.15 8.95 22.92
C LYS A 285 -12.41 9.24 22.10
N VAL A 286 -12.27 9.58 20.80
CA VAL A 286 -13.42 9.76 19.90
C VAL A 286 -14.21 8.47 19.78
N LEU A 287 -13.53 7.33 19.53
CA LEU A 287 -14.20 6.03 19.47
C LEU A 287 -14.84 5.62 20.81
N GLU A 288 -14.17 5.91 21.93
CA GLU A 288 -14.71 5.69 23.28
C GLU A 288 -15.98 6.53 23.51
N SER A 289 -16.00 7.80 23.09
CA SER A 289 -17.18 8.67 23.17
C SER A 289 -18.37 8.16 22.35
N LYS A 290 -18.11 7.35 21.30
CA LYS A 290 -19.12 6.65 20.49
C LYS A 290 -19.54 5.29 21.09
N GLY A 291 -19.05 4.95 22.30
CA GLY A 291 -19.45 3.77 23.05
C GLY A 291 -18.55 2.54 22.86
N ALA A 292 -17.39 2.68 22.24
CA ALA A 292 -16.36 1.63 22.26
C ALA A 292 -15.77 1.49 23.68
N ILE A 293 -15.27 0.30 24.00
CA ILE A 293 -14.56 0.02 25.26
C ILE A 293 -13.06 0.02 24.94
N VAL A 294 -12.36 1.04 25.42
CA VAL A 294 -10.92 1.22 25.15
C VAL A 294 -10.10 0.80 26.36
N GLU A 295 -9.15 -0.13 26.19
CA GLU A 295 -8.31 -0.66 27.24
C GLU A 295 -6.85 -0.72 26.81
N GLU A 296 -5.91 -0.38 27.68
CA GLU A 296 -4.48 -0.60 27.46
C GLU A 296 -4.07 -2.03 27.80
N PHE A 297 -3.12 -2.59 27.04
CA PHE A 297 -2.54 -3.91 27.28
C PHE A 297 -1.07 -3.96 26.86
N ASP A 298 -0.38 -5.05 27.22
CA ASP A 298 1.01 -5.27 26.83
C ASP A 298 1.04 -6.25 25.63
N LEU A 299 1.68 -5.83 24.53
CA LEU A 299 1.85 -6.64 23.31
C LEU A 299 3.33 -7.07 23.23
N SER A 300 3.63 -8.25 23.73
CA SER A 300 5.01 -8.76 23.76
C SER A 300 5.62 -9.01 22.39
N LEU A 301 6.95 -8.98 22.30
CA LEU A 301 7.78 -9.36 21.15
C LEU A 301 7.75 -8.39 19.94
N VAL A 302 7.09 -7.24 20.05
CA VAL A 302 7.11 -6.24 18.95
C VAL A 302 8.51 -5.67 18.70
N GLU A 303 9.38 -5.62 19.71
CA GLU A 303 10.78 -5.22 19.61
C GLU A 303 11.61 -6.12 18.66
N TYR A 304 11.17 -7.37 18.47
CA TYR A 304 11.81 -8.32 17.54
C TYR A 304 11.25 -8.26 16.12
N ALA A 305 10.22 -7.44 15.86
CA ALA A 305 9.56 -7.39 14.55
C ALA A 305 10.51 -6.95 13.43
N ILE A 306 11.30 -5.88 13.66
CA ILE A 306 12.22 -5.33 12.65
C ILE A 306 13.27 -6.38 12.23
N PRO A 307 14.11 -6.94 13.13
CA PRO A 307 15.10 -7.92 12.73
C PRO A 307 14.49 -9.20 12.12
N THR A 308 13.32 -9.62 12.59
CA THR A 308 12.59 -10.77 12.04
C THR A 308 12.15 -10.51 10.60
N TYR A 309 11.52 -9.36 10.37
CA TYR A 309 11.04 -8.97 9.05
C TYR A 309 12.16 -8.85 8.03
N TYR A 310 13.23 -8.09 8.34
CA TYR A 310 14.31 -7.88 7.37
C TYR A 310 15.09 -9.16 7.08
N THR A 311 15.16 -10.10 8.02
CA THR A 311 15.73 -11.42 7.77
C THR A 311 14.88 -12.23 6.79
N ILE A 312 13.57 -12.33 7.02
CA ILE A 312 12.65 -13.10 6.16
C ILE A 312 12.48 -12.43 4.79
N ALA A 313 12.20 -11.14 4.79
CA ALA A 313 11.94 -10.40 3.55
C ALA A 313 13.18 -10.36 2.64
N ALA A 314 14.40 -10.19 3.19
CA ALA A 314 15.63 -10.24 2.41
C ALA A 314 15.89 -11.65 1.85
N ALA A 315 15.65 -12.70 2.63
CA ALA A 315 15.78 -14.10 2.18
C ALA A 315 14.83 -14.37 1.00
N GLU A 316 13.56 -14.00 1.12
CA GLU A 316 12.57 -14.17 0.05
C GLU A 316 12.89 -13.30 -1.16
N ALA A 317 13.32 -12.04 -0.97
CA ALA A 317 13.75 -11.17 -2.05
C ALA A 317 14.91 -11.74 -2.86
N SER A 318 15.93 -12.31 -2.19
CA SER A 318 17.06 -12.91 -2.89
C SER A 318 16.66 -14.05 -3.82
N SER A 319 15.68 -14.85 -3.42
CA SER A 319 15.10 -15.93 -4.24
C SER A 319 14.16 -15.37 -5.32
N ASN A 320 13.28 -14.42 -4.98
CA ASN A 320 12.33 -13.87 -5.94
C ASN A 320 13.00 -13.08 -7.07
N LEU A 321 14.08 -12.36 -6.79
CA LEU A 321 14.78 -11.54 -7.77
C LEU A 321 15.86 -12.29 -8.56
N GLU A 322 16.11 -13.58 -8.31
CA GLU A 322 17.06 -14.39 -9.08
C GLU A 322 16.68 -14.48 -10.56
N ARG A 323 15.39 -14.45 -10.87
CA ARG A 323 14.83 -14.54 -12.23
C ARG A 323 15.18 -13.37 -13.14
N PHE A 324 15.61 -12.24 -12.59
CA PHE A 324 16.00 -11.05 -13.34
C PHE A 324 17.50 -11.13 -13.71
N ASP A 325 17.80 -11.87 -14.73
CA ASP A 325 19.14 -12.22 -15.19
C ASP A 325 19.53 -11.63 -16.55
N GLY A 326 18.57 -10.94 -17.21
CA GLY A 326 18.77 -10.37 -18.54
C GLY A 326 18.70 -11.36 -19.70
N VAL A 327 18.21 -12.59 -19.47
CA VAL A 327 18.12 -13.63 -20.52
C VAL A 327 16.78 -13.62 -21.19
N LYS A 328 15.68 -13.74 -20.45
CA LYS A 328 14.33 -13.90 -21.01
C LYS A 328 13.64 -12.56 -21.29
N TYR A 329 13.81 -11.59 -20.39
CA TYR A 329 13.15 -10.27 -20.44
C TYR A 329 13.93 -9.27 -19.57
N GLY A 330 13.57 -8.00 -19.66
CA GLY A 330 14.18 -6.93 -18.90
C GLY A 330 15.49 -6.42 -19.52
N TYR A 331 16.21 -5.64 -18.72
CA TYR A 331 17.49 -5.07 -19.08
C TYR A 331 18.57 -6.15 -19.20
N ARG A 332 19.39 -6.05 -20.26
CA ARG A 332 20.65 -6.81 -20.43
C ARG A 332 21.78 -5.83 -20.67
N THR A 333 22.91 -6.03 -19.98
CA THR A 333 24.13 -5.26 -20.26
C THR A 333 24.54 -5.44 -21.73
N LYS A 334 25.04 -4.36 -22.34
CA LYS A 334 25.45 -4.38 -23.75
C LYS A 334 26.84 -4.97 -23.99
N GLU A 335 27.71 -4.87 -22.98
CA GLU A 335 29.11 -5.26 -23.07
C GLU A 335 29.45 -6.33 -22.03
N TYR A 336 29.72 -7.55 -22.49
CA TYR A 336 30.07 -8.64 -21.59
C TYR A 336 30.94 -9.71 -22.28
N GLU A 337 31.71 -10.43 -21.50
CA GLU A 337 32.52 -11.57 -21.91
C GLU A 337 32.00 -12.84 -21.24
N GLY A 338 31.30 -13.68 -22.01
CA GLY A 338 30.71 -14.92 -21.52
C GLY A 338 29.50 -14.72 -20.59
N LEU A 339 28.79 -15.82 -20.34
CA LEU A 339 27.51 -15.84 -19.65
C LEU A 339 27.56 -15.32 -18.22
N HIS A 340 28.56 -15.74 -17.45
CA HIS A 340 28.71 -15.32 -16.05
C HIS A 340 28.92 -13.80 -15.91
N ASN A 341 29.75 -13.23 -16.79
CA ASN A 341 29.98 -11.79 -16.78
C ASN A 341 28.71 -11.01 -17.21
N MET A 342 27.95 -11.56 -18.16
CA MET A 342 26.65 -10.99 -18.53
C MET A 342 25.69 -10.91 -17.33
N TYR A 343 25.49 -11.99 -16.59
CA TYR A 343 24.65 -11.98 -15.39
C TYR A 343 25.12 -10.95 -14.35
N LYS A 344 26.42 -10.96 -14.04
CA LYS A 344 27.02 -10.06 -13.06
C LYS A 344 26.81 -8.59 -13.44
N LYS A 345 27.14 -8.22 -14.68
CA LYS A 345 27.00 -6.83 -15.15
C LYS A 345 25.55 -6.42 -15.24
N THR A 346 24.66 -7.22 -15.83
CA THR A 346 23.21 -6.94 -15.92
C THR A 346 22.62 -6.62 -14.56
N ARG A 347 22.88 -7.44 -13.56
CA ARG A 347 22.34 -7.24 -12.21
C ARG A 347 22.99 -6.06 -11.48
N SER A 348 24.30 -5.83 -11.68
CA SER A 348 25.00 -4.68 -11.12
C SER A 348 24.52 -3.34 -11.66
N GLU A 349 24.22 -3.29 -12.96
CA GLU A 349 23.79 -2.06 -13.67
C GLU A 349 22.28 -1.83 -13.51
N GLY A 350 21.49 -2.92 -13.49
CA GLY A 350 20.04 -2.89 -13.50
C GLY A 350 19.39 -2.67 -12.14
N PHE A 351 19.99 -3.18 -11.05
CA PHE A 351 19.48 -2.99 -9.69
C PHE A 351 20.13 -1.82 -8.97
N GLY A 352 19.32 -1.08 -8.22
CA GLY A 352 19.74 -0.01 -7.33
C GLY A 352 20.43 -0.51 -6.06
N PRO A 353 21.03 0.40 -5.25
CA PRO A 353 21.83 0.04 -4.08
C PRO A 353 21.05 -0.72 -3.00
N GLU A 354 19.81 -0.31 -2.69
CA GLU A 354 19.02 -0.94 -1.63
C GLU A 354 18.61 -2.37 -2.02
N VAL A 355 18.15 -2.58 -3.26
CA VAL A 355 17.81 -3.92 -3.76
C VAL A 355 19.03 -4.85 -3.71
N LYS A 356 20.20 -4.37 -4.14
CA LYS A 356 21.46 -5.16 -4.05
C LYS A 356 21.80 -5.51 -2.61
N ARG A 357 21.62 -4.58 -1.67
CA ARG A 357 21.86 -4.82 -0.23
C ARG A 357 20.97 -5.94 0.29
N ARG A 358 19.66 -5.91 -0.02
CA ARG A 358 18.73 -6.95 0.44
C ARG A 358 18.96 -8.30 -0.22
N ILE A 359 19.32 -8.34 -1.51
CA ILE A 359 19.72 -9.58 -2.18
C ILE A 359 20.96 -10.21 -1.50
N MET A 360 21.97 -9.40 -1.20
CA MET A 360 23.17 -9.88 -0.53
C MET A 360 22.90 -10.37 0.89
N LEU A 361 22.11 -9.62 1.67
CA LEU A 361 21.70 -10.03 3.00
C LEU A 361 20.87 -11.33 2.96
N GLY A 362 19.92 -11.44 2.02
CA GLY A 362 19.12 -12.64 1.84
C GLY A 362 19.95 -13.86 1.48
N SER A 363 20.88 -13.71 0.55
CA SER A 363 21.82 -14.79 0.19
C SER A 363 22.69 -15.22 1.37
N PHE A 364 23.11 -14.29 2.21
CA PHE A 364 23.87 -14.58 3.43
C PHE A 364 23.04 -15.39 4.43
N VAL A 365 21.82 -14.94 4.76
CA VAL A 365 20.98 -15.62 5.78
C VAL A 365 20.47 -16.99 5.31
N LEU A 366 20.44 -17.24 3.99
CA LEU A 366 20.10 -18.54 3.41
C LEU A 366 21.32 -19.47 3.21
N SER A 367 22.54 -18.98 3.42
CA SER A 367 23.74 -19.78 3.18
C SER A 367 23.94 -20.86 4.24
N SER A 368 24.70 -21.90 3.85
CA SER A 368 25.05 -23.01 4.74
C SER A 368 25.77 -22.50 6.01
N GLY A 369 25.28 -22.96 7.17
CA GLY A 369 25.80 -22.55 8.49
C GLY A 369 25.05 -21.32 9.09
N TYR A 370 24.35 -20.53 8.30
CA TYR A 370 23.55 -19.36 8.77
C TYR A 370 22.05 -19.55 8.70
N TYR A 371 21.59 -20.49 7.87
CA TYR A 371 20.18 -20.77 7.65
C TYR A 371 19.42 -21.04 8.97
N ASP A 372 19.94 -21.95 9.80
CA ASP A 372 19.28 -22.29 11.08
C ASP A 372 19.38 -21.15 12.10
N ALA A 373 20.53 -20.47 12.14
CA ALA A 373 20.80 -19.41 13.11
C ALA A 373 20.00 -18.13 12.86
N TYR A 374 19.72 -17.83 11.60
CA TYR A 374 19.02 -16.60 11.20
C TYR A 374 17.63 -16.86 10.63
N TYR A 375 17.53 -17.57 9.50
CA TYR A 375 16.27 -17.71 8.79
C TYR A 375 15.25 -18.54 9.57
N LEU A 376 15.60 -19.74 10.03
CA LEU A 376 14.68 -20.57 10.83
C LEU A 376 14.37 -19.92 12.18
N LYS A 377 15.34 -19.23 12.79
CA LYS A 377 15.08 -18.47 14.02
C LYS A 377 14.06 -17.35 13.78
N ALA A 378 14.17 -16.59 12.69
CA ALA A 378 13.23 -15.55 12.32
C ALA A 378 11.82 -16.12 12.08
N LEU A 379 11.69 -17.29 11.41
CA LEU A 379 10.40 -17.95 11.24
C LEU A 379 9.76 -18.35 12.57
N ARG A 380 10.56 -18.81 13.55
CA ARG A 380 10.06 -19.13 14.91
C ARG A 380 9.58 -17.87 15.64
N VAL A 381 10.33 -16.76 15.53
CA VAL A 381 9.92 -15.48 16.13
C VAL A 381 8.66 -14.95 15.45
N LYS A 382 8.55 -15.05 14.10
CA LYS A 382 7.32 -14.74 13.37
C LYS A 382 6.09 -15.46 13.95
N ALA A 383 6.22 -16.76 14.24
CA ALA A 383 5.15 -17.55 14.83
C ALA A 383 4.78 -17.09 16.26
N LEU A 384 5.79 -16.68 17.05
CA LEU A 384 5.55 -16.14 18.40
C LEU A 384 4.87 -14.76 18.37
N ILE A 385 5.25 -13.88 17.43
CA ILE A 385 4.58 -12.59 17.19
C ILE A 385 3.10 -12.84 16.82
N LYS A 386 2.85 -13.77 15.90
CA LYS A 386 1.45 -14.15 15.54
C LYS A 386 0.68 -14.59 16.77
N LYS A 387 1.25 -15.46 17.60
CA LYS A 387 0.62 -15.94 18.83
C LYS A 387 0.28 -14.80 19.81
N ALA A 388 1.17 -13.81 19.97
CA ALA A 388 0.91 -12.65 20.83
C ALA A 388 -0.31 -11.84 20.35
N PHE A 389 -0.46 -11.67 19.04
CA PHE A 389 -1.66 -11.06 18.46
C PHE A 389 -2.92 -11.94 18.64
N ASP A 390 -2.82 -13.27 18.49
CA ASP A 390 -3.96 -14.17 18.71
C ASP A 390 -4.46 -14.09 20.16
N GLU A 391 -3.55 -13.99 21.14
CA GLU A 391 -3.90 -13.80 22.55
C GLU A 391 -4.56 -12.44 22.79
N ALA A 392 -4.13 -11.38 22.11
CA ALA A 392 -4.77 -10.06 22.16
C ALA A 392 -6.17 -10.08 21.55
N PHE A 393 -6.33 -10.69 20.36
CA PHE A 393 -7.63 -10.80 19.68
C PHE A 393 -8.63 -11.75 20.35
N ALA A 394 -8.20 -12.58 21.30
CA ALA A 394 -9.13 -13.27 22.19
C ALA A 394 -9.90 -12.32 23.14
N LYS A 395 -9.44 -11.06 23.28
CA LYS A 395 -10.02 -10.06 24.18
C LYS A 395 -10.56 -8.83 23.44
N TYR A 396 -9.93 -8.45 22.33
CA TYR A 396 -10.20 -7.21 21.60
C TYR A 396 -10.71 -7.50 20.19
N ASP A 397 -11.62 -6.65 19.70
CA ASP A 397 -12.12 -6.70 18.32
C ASP A 397 -11.19 -5.97 17.36
N VAL A 398 -10.50 -4.93 17.86
CA VAL A 398 -9.57 -4.08 17.12
C VAL A 398 -8.41 -3.69 18.02
N ILE A 399 -7.20 -3.64 17.46
CA ILE A 399 -6.04 -3.02 18.11
C ILE A 399 -5.79 -1.67 17.45
N LEU A 400 -5.53 -0.64 18.26
CA LEU A 400 -5.35 0.73 17.83
C LEU A 400 -3.94 1.21 18.20
N GLY A 401 -3.26 1.87 17.23
CA GLY A 401 -1.95 2.44 17.45
C GLY A 401 -1.54 3.45 16.38
N PRO A 402 -0.31 4.00 16.45
CA PRO A 402 0.23 4.83 15.40
C PRO A 402 0.58 3.99 14.16
N VAL A 403 0.63 4.64 12.98
CA VAL A 403 1.14 4.03 11.75
C VAL A 403 2.66 4.14 11.68
N ALA A 404 3.19 5.29 12.03
CA ALA A 404 4.62 5.61 11.98
C ALA A 404 5.04 6.39 13.24
N PRO A 405 6.33 6.38 13.61
CA PRO A 405 6.79 7.06 14.82
C PRO A 405 6.80 8.60 14.71
N THR A 406 6.83 9.13 13.50
CA THR A 406 6.84 10.57 13.19
C THR A 406 5.93 10.87 12.03
N THR A 407 5.66 12.14 11.75
CA THR A 407 5.16 12.60 10.45
C THR A 407 6.21 12.40 9.36
N ALA A 408 5.86 12.68 8.11
CA ALA A 408 6.74 12.45 6.96
C ALA A 408 8.13 13.11 7.16
N PRO A 409 9.24 12.37 7.08
CA PRO A 409 10.59 12.95 7.18
C PRO A 409 10.93 13.74 5.92
N LYS A 410 11.95 14.62 6.04
CA LYS A 410 12.47 15.38 4.89
C LYS A 410 13.14 14.47 3.87
N LEU A 411 13.03 14.82 2.60
CA LEU A 411 13.76 14.20 1.50
C LEU A 411 15.28 14.13 1.81
N GLY A 412 15.89 13.00 1.48
CA GLY A 412 17.33 12.74 1.70
C GLY A 412 17.71 12.35 3.12
N SER A 413 16.82 12.54 4.12
CA SER A 413 17.18 12.33 5.53
C SER A 413 17.39 10.86 5.92
N SER A 414 16.86 9.92 5.14
CA SER A 414 16.92 8.47 5.40
C SER A 414 17.87 7.71 4.46
N LEU A 415 18.30 8.33 3.34
CA LEU A 415 19.12 7.65 2.33
C LEU A 415 20.54 7.28 2.84
N SER A 416 21.11 8.09 3.74
CA SER A 416 22.43 7.85 4.31
C SER A 416 22.42 6.88 5.50
N ASP A 417 21.26 6.62 6.09
CA ASP A 417 21.08 5.73 7.25
C ASP A 417 19.91 4.76 7.04
N PRO A 418 20.18 3.55 6.52
CA PRO A 418 19.13 2.54 6.31
C PRO A 418 18.39 2.15 7.59
N ILE A 419 19.05 2.20 8.75
CA ILE A 419 18.44 1.83 10.03
C ILE A 419 17.34 2.85 10.38
N LYS A 420 17.57 4.13 10.12
CA LYS A 420 16.56 5.17 10.32
C LYS A 420 15.31 4.95 9.46
N MET A 421 15.51 4.53 8.20
CA MET A 421 14.40 4.16 7.31
C MET A 421 13.64 2.94 7.87
N TYR A 422 14.36 1.91 8.35
CA TYR A 422 13.78 0.68 8.88
C TYR A 422 12.98 0.91 10.17
N LEU A 423 13.41 1.83 11.02
CA LEU A 423 12.69 2.20 12.24
C LEU A 423 11.35 2.91 11.95
N GLY A 424 11.20 3.54 10.79
CA GLY A 424 9.94 4.13 10.35
C GLY A 424 8.79 3.14 10.22
N ASP A 425 9.08 1.85 10.05
CA ASP A 425 8.09 0.79 9.83
C ASP A 425 7.78 -0.03 11.11
N ILE A 426 8.27 0.40 12.28
CA ILE A 426 8.22 -0.37 13.54
C ILE A 426 6.80 -0.81 13.93
N TYR A 427 5.78 0.02 13.66
CA TYR A 427 4.39 -0.27 14.03
C TYR A 427 3.61 -1.03 12.95
N THR A 428 4.12 -1.10 11.74
CA THR A 428 3.43 -1.76 10.62
C THR A 428 3.91 -3.18 10.35
N ILE A 429 5.19 -3.44 10.55
CA ILE A 429 5.87 -4.72 10.21
C ILE A 429 5.26 -5.91 10.96
N SER A 430 4.96 -5.77 12.26
CA SER A 430 4.40 -6.85 13.08
C SER A 430 3.06 -7.37 12.54
N VAL A 431 2.26 -6.48 11.96
CA VAL A 431 0.97 -6.78 11.30
C VAL A 431 1.17 -7.68 10.08
N ASN A 432 2.21 -7.42 9.26
CA ASN A 432 2.56 -8.27 8.11
C ASN A 432 3.10 -9.62 8.55
N LEU A 433 3.98 -9.66 9.56
CA LEU A 433 4.51 -10.91 10.11
C LEU A 433 3.39 -11.81 10.65
N ALA A 434 2.39 -11.23 11.27
CA ALA A 434 1.24 -11.95 11.78
C ALA A 434 0.16 -12.25 10.71
N GLY A 435 0.30 -11.73 9.48
CA GLY A 435 -0.66 -11.93 8.39
C GLY A 435 -1.99 -11.19 8.53
N LEU A 436 -2.08 -10.22 9.46
CA LEU A 436 -3.28 -9.52 9.88
C LEU A 436 -3.68 -8.38 8.93
N PRO A 437 -4.95 -7.98 8.87
CA PRO A 437 -5.38 -6.77 8.18
C PRO A 437 -5.04 -5.52 9.01
N GLY A 438 -4.76 -4.41 8.32
CA GLY A 438 -4.51 -3.11 8.94
C GLY A 438 -5.01 -1.96 8.09
N LEU A 439 -5.68 -1.00 8.71
CA LEU A 439 -6.24 0.19 8.09
C LEU A 439 -5.55 1.42 8.65
N SER A 440 -5.06 2.29 7.77
CA SER A 440 -4.57 3.64 8.12
C SER A 440 -5.65 4.66 7.80
N VAL A 441 -5.99 5.50 8.78
CA VAL A 441 -6.95 6.60 8.63
C VAL A 441 -6.29 7.88 9.15
N PRO A 442 -6.33 9.02 8.44
CA PRO A 442 -5.80 10.27 8.95
C PRO A 442 -6.46 10.66 10.27
N CYS A 443 -5.68 11.08 11.28
CA CYS A 443 -6.23 11.42 12.61
C CYS A 443 -5.77 12.77 13.17
N GLY A 444 -4.94 13.50 12.43
CA GLY A 444 -4.46 14.82 12.83
C GLY A 444 -3.33 15.30 11.92
N GLN A 445 -2.75 16.41 12.32
CA GLN A 445 -1.57 17.02 11.69
C GLN A 445 -0.60 17.45 12.79
N ASP A 446 0.70 17.48 12.46
CA ASP A 446 1.68 18.10 13.33
C ASP A 446 1.62 19.64 13.22
N LYS A 447 2.41 20.34 14.01
CA LYS A 447 2.51 21.81 13.97
C LYS A 447 2.95 22.39 12.62
N ASN A 448 3.48 21.56 11.70
CA ASN A 448 3.89 21.96 10.36
C ASN A 448 2.84 21.64 9.30
N GLY A 449 1.68 21.09 9.70
CA GLY A 449 0.60 20.66 8.82
C GLY A 449 0.82 19.32 8.14
N LEU A 450 1.81 18.53 8.57
CA LEU A 450 2.05 17.20 8.04
C LEU A 450 1.07 16.19 8.66
N PRO A 451 0.44 15.32 7.86
CA PRO A 451 -0.56 14.39 8.35
C PRO A 451 -0.04 13.34 9.34
N ILE A 452 -0.92 12.93 10.24
CA ILE A 452 -0.73 11.82 11.19
C ILE A 452 -1.78 10.76 10.92
N GLY A 453 -1.36 9.49 10.84
CA GLY A 453 -2.25 8.34 10.63
C GLY A 453 -2.48 7.53 11.90
N LEU A 454 -3.75 7.19 12.12
CA LEU A 454 -4.22 6.18 13.06
C LEU A 454 -4.16 4.81 12.38
N GLN A 455 -3.57 3.80 13.05
CA GLN A 455 -3.63 2.41 12.60
C GLN A 455 -4.67 1.63 13.38
N LEU A 456 -5.59 0.97 12.64
CA LEU A 456 -6.55 0.00 13.18
C LEU A 456 -6.15 -1.38 12.65
N ILE A 457 -5.88 -2.32 13.55
CA ILE A 457 -5.45 -3.69 13.24
C ILE A 457 -6.58 -4.63 13.63
N GLY A 458 -6.97 -5.53 12.73
CA GLY A 458 -7.98 -6.56 12.95
C GLY A 458 -7.37 -7.95 13.07
N ASP A 459 -8.14 -8.89 13.61
CA ASP A 459 -7.79 -10.31 13.52
C ASP A 459 -7.89 -10.81 12.07
N CYS A 460 -7.30 -11.96 11.78
CA CYS A 460 -7.36 -12.58 10.46
C CYS A 460 -8.80 -12.67 9.94
N PHE A 461 -9.02 -12.14 8.74
CA PHE A 461 -10.32 -12.11 8.06
C PHE A 461 -11.42 -11.32 8.79
N LYS A 462 -11.02 -10.37 9.66
CA LYS A 462 -11.91 -9.43 10.35
C LYS A 462 -11.74 -8.00 9.83
N GLU A 463 -11.52 -7.85 8.54
CA GLU A 463 -11.45 -6.52 7.88
C GLU A 463 -12.67 -5.67 8.22
N ASN A 464 -13.84 -6.27 8.35
CA ASN A 464 -15.08 -5.57 8.69
C ASN A 464 -15.03 -4.84 10.03
N ASN A 465 -14.27 -5.35 11.02
CA ASN A 465 -14.12 -4.69 12.31
C ASN A 465 -13.32 -3.39 12.18
N ILE A 466 -12.20 -3.42 11.45
CA ILE A 466 -11.37 -2.22 11.26
C ILE A 466 -12.01 -1.21 10.32
N ILE A 467 -12.76 -1.66 9.30
CA ILE A 467 -13.54 -0.78 8.43
C ILE A 467 -14.64 -0.09 9.23
N ARG A 468 -15.39 -0.81 10.07
CA ARG A 468 -16.43 -0.26 10.93
C ARG A 468 -15.87 0.78 11.92
N ALA A 469 -14.75 0.45 12.59
CA ALA A 469 -14.08 1.38 13.51
C ALA A 469 -13.56 2.61 12.77
N GLY A 470 -12.91 2.43 11.61
CA GLY A 470 -12.40 3.51 10.77
C GLY A 470 -13.50 4.41 10.25
N TYR A 471 -14.60 3.84 9.76
CA TYR A 471 -15.77 4.58 9.29
C TYR A 471 -16.41 5.40 10.39
N ALA A 472 -16.69 4.79 11.55
CA ALA A 472 -17.27 5.50 12.70
C ALA A 472 -16.37 6.64 13.19
N TYR A 473 -15.05 6.44 13.19
CA TYR A 473 -14.09 7.50 13.51
C TYR A 473 -14.15 8.63 12.47
N GLU A 474 -14.13 8.29 11.18
CA GLU A 474 -14.17 9.25 10.07
C GLU A 474 -15.46 10.10 10.09
N GLN A 475 -16.63 9.50 10.37
CA GLN A 475 -17.88 10.23 10.50
C GLN A 475 -17.83 11.24 11.66
N ALA A 476 -17.18 10.93 12.78
CA ALA A 476 -17.02 11.82 13.91
C ALA A 476 -16.00 12.95 13.66
N ARG A 477 -14.89 12.64 12.95
CA ARG A 477 -13.86 13.61 12.58
C ARG A 477 -14.31 14.57 11.49
N GLY A 478 -15.13 14.10 10.57
CA GLY A 478 -15.42 14.80 9.32
C GLY A 478 -14.35 14.59 8.24
N ARG A 479 -14.45 15.33 7.13
CA ARG A 479 -13.52 15.26 6.01
C ARG A 479 -12.11 15.73 6.45
N PHE A 480 -11.08 15.04 6.03
CA PHE A 480 -9.69 15.45 6.26
C PHE A 480 -9.23 16.35 5.10
N GLU A 481 -8.78 17.57 5.42
CA GLU A 481 -8.30 18.58 4.46
C GLU A 481 -6.79 18.63 4.36
#